data_8ac4f1d701b6033b1182b19595c834ed
#
_entry.id   8ac4f1d701b6033b1182b19595c834ed
#
_cell.length_a   1.000
_cell.length_b   1.000
_cell.length_c   1.000
_cell.angle_alpha   90.00
_cell.angle_beta   90.00
_cell.angle_gamma   90.00
#
_symmetry.space_group_name_H-M   'P 1'
#
loop_
_entity.id
_entity.type
_entity.pdbx_description
1 polymer ?
#
loop_
_entity_poly.entity_id
_entity_poly.type
_entity_poly.pdbx_seq_one_letter_code
_entity_poly.pdbx_strand_id
1 'polypeptide(L)'
;QHMRKFSRFHGLPKEDAVFFNESDLLCDMAKKEDFVVLGRCSDVIMTNNHIPHVSIYITAPFPQRVKRAMEIDSTLTVKQAVRYLKHLDRERSKHYRFYTGRQWGNANNYDLCINSASYGIDGTVDFIYNMITLRQEESKKETEVHQ
;
A
#
# COMPACT_ATOMS: atom_id res chain seq x y z
N GLN A 1 -17.75 -22.93 1.32
CA GLN A 1 -16.55 -22.60 2.13
C GLN A 1 -16.45 -21.10 2.52
N HIS A 2 -17.10 -20.16 1.80
CA HIS A 2 -17.05 -18.71 2.12
C HIS A 2 -17.83 -18.33 3.38
N MET A 3 -18.92 -19.02 3.71
CA MET A 3 -19.78 -18.69 4.87
C MET A 3 -19.12 -18.98 6.24
N ARG A 4 -18.16 -19.92 6.34
CA ARG A 4 -17.49 -20.24 7.62
C ARG A 4 -16.48 -19.19 8.09
N LYS A 5 -15.89 -18.38 7.17
CA LYS A 5 -14.95 -17.29 7.55
C LYS A 5 -15.66 -16.09 8.19
N PHE A 6 -16.90 -15.79 7.79
CA PHE A 6 -17.67 -14.68 8.37
C PHE A 6 -18.05 -14.88 9.85
N SER A 7 -18.16 -16.14 10.30
CA SER A 7 -18.51 -16.42 11.71
C SER A 7 -17.35 -16.21 12.69
N ARG A 8 -16.09 -16.16 12.19
CA ARG A 8 -14.89 -16.05 13.02
C ARG A 8 -14.78 -14.69 13.73
N PHE A 9 -15.39 -13.65 13.18
CA PHE A 9 -15.30 -12.26 13.67
C PHE A 9 -16.64 -11.74 14.22
N HIS A 10 -17.56 -12.63 14.61
CA HIS A 10 -18.79 -12.24 15.26
C HIS A 10 -18.52 -11.50 16.57
N GLY A 11 -19.12 -10.31 16.71
CA GLY A 11 -18.98 -9.48 17.90
C GLY A 11 -17.93 -8.38 17.80
N LEU A 12 -17.13 -8.32 16.73
CA LEU A 12 -16.24 -7.19 16.47
C LEU A 12 -16.99 -6.01 15.84
N PRO A 13 -16.51 -4.78 16.05
CA PRO A 13 -16.91 -3.64 15.24
C PRO A 13 -16.77 -3.95 13.75
N LYS A 14 -17.65 -3.39 12.92
CA LYS A 14 -17.70 -3.68 11.49
C LYS A 14 -16.37 -3.41 10.78
N GLU A 15 -15.71 -2.31 11.14
CA GLU A 15 -14.41 -1.89 10.59
C GLU A 15 -13.31 -2.91 10.91
N ASP A 16 -13.28 -3.41 12.14
CA ASP A 16 -12.31 -4.42 12.57
C ASP A 16 -12.56 -5.76 11.88
N ALA A 17 -13.81 -6.18 11.74
CA ALA A 17 -14.16 -7.38 11.01
C ALA A 17 -13.73 -7.30 9.53
N VAL A 18 -13.88 -6.14 8.90
CA VAL A 18 -13.40 -5.89 7.53
C VAL A 18 -11.88 -6.00 7.47
N PHE A 19 -11.16 -5.33 8.37
CA PHE A 19 -9.70 -5.37 8.41
C PHE A 19 -9.16 -6.80 8.55
N PHE A 20 -9.70 -7.58 9.47
CA PHE A 20 -9.26 -8.97 9.68
C PHE A 20 -9.60 -9.88 8.50
N ASN A 21 -10.77 -9.70 7.87
CA ASN A 21 -11.12 -10.43 6.64
C ASN A 21 -10.19 -10.08 5.46
N GLU A 22 -9.85 -8.80 5.30
CA GLU A 22 -8.88 -8.35 4.30
C GLU A 22 -7.49 -8.94 4.57
N SER A 23 -7.05 -8.97 5.83
CA SER A 23 -5.78 -9.58 6.23
C SER A 23 -5.74 -11.08 5.90
N ASP A 24 -6.77 -11.83 6.25
CA ASP A 24 -6.88 -13.26 5.93
C ASP A 24 -6.86 -13.49 4.41
N LEU A 25 -7.59 -12.66 3.64
CA LEU A 25 -7.61 -12.74 2.18
C LEU A 25 -6.24 -12.51 1.57
N LEU A 26 -5.52 -11.47 2.00
CA LEU A 26 -4.17 -11.16 1.51
C LEU A 26 -3.19 -12.30 1.80
N CYS A 27 -3.25 -12.87 3.00
CA CYS A 27 -2.41 -14.02 3.36
C CYS A 27 -2.74 -15.28 2.52
N ASP A 28 -4.02 -15.51 2.22
CA ASP A 28 -4.43 -16.63 1.38
C ASP A 28 -4.04 -16.44 -0.09
N MET A 29 -4.08 -15.20 -0.60
CA MET A 29 -3.62 -14.86 -1.96
C MET A 29 -2.12 -15.05 -2.10
N ALA A 30 -1.34 -14.59 -1.13
CA ALA A 30 0.12 -14.68 -1.15
C ALA A 30 0.67 -16.12 -1.20
N LYS A 31 -0.15 -17.11 -0.82
CA LYS A 31 0.20 -18.54 -0.94
C LYS A 31 0.02 -19.10 -2.34
N LYS A 32 -0.68 -18.37 -3.21
CA LYS A 32 -1.13 -18.89 -4.51
C LYS A 32 -0.52 -18.18 -5.69
N GLU A 33 -0.26 -16.87 -5.57
CA GLU A 33 0.13 -16.03 -6.69
C GLU A 33 0.84 -14.75 -6.22
N ASP A 34 1.61 -14.16 -7.11
CA ASP A 34 2.14 -12.82 -6.96
C ASP A 34 1.03 -11.79 -7.28
N PHE A 35 0.95 -10.73 -6.49
CA PHE A 35 -0.05 -9.67 -6.69
C PHE A 35 0.45 -8.31 -6.21
N VAL A 36 -0.24 -7.27 -6.65
CA VAL A 36 -0.05 -5.90 -6.17
C VAL A 36 -1.25 -5.49 -5.33
N VAL A 37 -0.99 -4.93 -4.16
CA VAL A 37 -2.04 -4.39 -3.27
C VAL A 37 -1.81 -2.91 -2.99
N LEU A 38 -2.90 -2.14 -3.00
CA LEU A 38 -2.86 -0.70 -2.75
C LEU A 38 -3.41 -0.39 -1.35
N GLY A 39 -2.54 0.05 -0.45
CA GLY A 39 -2.92 0.44 0.92
C GLY A 39 -3.30 -0.74 1.81
N ARG A 40 -4.39 -0.59 2.62
CA ARG A 40 -4.95 -1.64 3.49
C ARG A 40 -4.01 -2.13 4.60
N CYS A 41 -3.01 -1.33 4.98
CA CYS A 41 -1.96 -1.73 5.92
C CYS A 41 -1.24 -3.02 5.49
N SER A 42 -1.20 -3.30 4.19
CA SER A 42 -0.68 -4.55 3.63
C SER A 42 0.79 -4.77 3.95
N ASP A 43 1.59 -3.71 3.99
CA ASP A 43 2.98 -3.74 4.42
C ASP A 43 3.15 -4.37 5.81
N VAL A 44 2.31 -3.98 6.77
CA VAL A 44 2.35 -4.52 8.14
C VAL A 44 1.74 -5.92 8.21
N ILE A 45 0.65 -6.17 7.46
CA ILE A 45 0.04 -7.50 7.38
C ILE A 45 1.05 -8.51 6.85
N MET A 46 1.76 -8.20 5.76
CA MET A 46 2.77 -9.09 5.17
C MET A 46 3.96 -9.30 6.12
N THR A 47 4.46 -8.22 6.73
CA THR A 47 5.55 -8.30 7.71
C THR A 47 5.18 -9.19 8.90
N ASN A 48 4.02 -9.00 9.50
CA ASN A 48 3.59 -9.76 10.67
C ASN A 48 3.32 -11.24 10.37
N ASN A 49 3.01 -11.57 9.13
CA ASN A 49 2.78 -12.95 8.67
C ASN A 49 4.01 -13.56 7.98
N HIS A 50 5.16 -12.90 8.03
CA HIS A 50 6.42 -13.36 7.40
C HIS A 50 6.30 -13.66 5.91
N ILE A 51 5.45 -12.89 5.20
CA ILE A 51 5.25 -13.02 3.75
C ILE A 51 6.25 -12.10 3.04
N PRO A 52 7.11 -12.64 2.14
CA PRO A 52 8.02 -11.83 1.34
C PRO A 52 7.24 -10.80 0.52
N HIS A 53 7.67 -9.54 0.59
CA HIS A 53 7.01 -8.45 -0.13
C HIS A 53 7.97 -7.28 -0.34
N VAL A 54 7.58 -6.36 -1.20
CA VAL A 54 8.21 -5.05 -1.39
C VAL A 54 7.19 -3.98 -1.04
N SER A 55 7.52 -3.16 -0.06
CA SER A 55 6.67 -2.06 0.38
C SER A 55 7.14 -0.73 -0.23
N ILE A 56 6.23 -0.03 -0.94
CA ILE A 56 6.55 1.18 -1.67
C ILE A 56 5.60 2.31 -1.25
N TYR A 57 6.17 3.46 -0.88
CA TYR A 57 5.42 4.67 -0.63
C TYR A 57 5.67 5.69 -1.74
N ILE A 58 4.60 6.01 -2.49
CA ILE A 58 4.64 6.99 -3.57
C ILE A 58 4.10 8.32 -3.04
N THR A 59 4.90 9.37 -3.13
CA THR A 59 4.53 10.71 -2.70
C THR A 59 4.64 11.71 -3.84
N ALA A 60 4.06 12.88 -3.66
CA ALA A 60 4.26 14.06 -4.49
C ALA A 60 3.94 15.33 -3.69
N PRO A 61 4.53 16.50 -4.02
CA PRO A 61 4.18 17.77 -3.41
C PRO A 61 2.69 18.07 -3.53
N PHE A 62 2.10 18.60 -2.47
CA PHE A 62 0.65 18.79 -2.37
C PHE A 62 0.04 19.59 -3.54
N PRO A 63 0.64 20.69 -4.05
CA PRO A 63 0.10 21.41 -5.21
C PRO A 63 0.01 20.56 -6.48
N GLN A 64 0.99 19.66 -6.70
CA GLN A 64 1.00 18.77 -7.86
C GLN A 64 -0.05 17.66 -7.72
N ARG A 65 -0.29 17.19 -6.50
CA ARG A 65 -1.38 16.26 -6.21
C ARG A 65 -2.75 16.90 -6.47
N VAL A 66 -2.92 18.18 -6.12
CA VAL A 66 -4.14 18.94 -6.41
C VAL A 66 -4.35 19.05 -7.92
N LYS A 67 -3.30 19.42 -8.66
CA LYS A 67 -3.35 19.48 -10.14
C LYS A 67 -3.76 18.11 -10.71
N ARG A 68 -3.13 17.04 -10.28
CA ARG A 68 -3.43 15.68 -10.74
C ARG A 68 -4.86 15.25 -10.43
N ALA A 69 -5.39 15.58 -9.26
CA ALA A 69 -6.78 15.28 -8.90
C ALA A 69 -7.77 15.98 -9.86
N MET A 70 -7.49 17.21 -10.24
CA MET A 70 -8.31 17.97 -11.20
C MET A 70 -8.16 17.47 -12.65
N GLU A 71 -7.01 16.91 -13.02
CA GLU A 71 -6.82 16.24 -14.32
C GLU A 71 -7.65 14.96 -14.42
N ILE A 72 -7.75 14.20 -13.32
CA ILE A 72 -8.54 12.97 -13.25
C ILE A 72 -10.05 13.27 -13.22
N ASP A 73 -10.45 14.27 -12.45
CA ASP A 73 -11.82 14.73 -12.35
C ASP A 73 -11.89 16.24 -12.67
N SER A 74 -12.16 16.55 -13.91
CA SER A 74 -12.25 17.93 -14.42
C SER A 74 -13.42 18.73 -13.85
N THR A 75 -14.33 18.12 -13.11
CA THR A 75 -15.45 18.81 -12.45
C THR A 75 -15.03 19.46 -11.13
N LEU A 76 -13.88 19.08 -10.58
CA LEU A 76 -13.38 19.61 -9.31
C LEU A 76 -12.81 21.02 -9.46
N THR A 77 -13.27 21.94 -8.62
CA THR A 77 -12.56 23.19 -8.38
C THR A 77 -11.32 22.97 -7.52
N VAL A 78 -10.34 23.87 -7.58
CA VAL A 78 -9.14 23.83 -6.72
C VAL A 78 -9.50 23.65 -5.24
N LYS A 79 -10.50 24.41 -4.76
CA LYS A 79 -10.96 24.33 -3.36
C LYS A 79 -11.52 22.95 -3.00
N GLN A 80 -12.26 22.33 -3.91
CA GLN A 80 -12.80 20.98 -3.72
C GLN A 80 -11.70 19.94 -3.73
N ALA A 81 -10.77 19.99 -4.68
CA ALA A 81 -9.62 19.09 -4.77
C ALA A 81 -8.73 19.15 -3.51
N VAL A 82 -8.44 20.37 -3.01
CA VAL A 82 -7.69 20.58 -1.77
C VAL A 82 -8.41 19.94 -0.57
N ARG A 83 -9.72 20.16 -0.42
CA ARG A 83 -10.50 19.60 0.68
C ARG A 83 -10.54 18.07 0.60
N TYR A 84 -10.76 17.53 -0.57
CA TYR A 84 -10.80 16.10 -0.84
C TYR A 84 -9.47 15.42 -0.49
N LEU A 85 -8.35 15.92 -0.97
CA LEU A 85 -7.02 15.34 -0.69
C LEU A 85 -6.65 15.42 0.79
N LYS A 86 -6.93 16.55 1.46
CA LYS A 86 -6.69 16.67 2.91
C LYS A 86 -7.55 15.68 3.72
N HIS A 87 -8.78 15.45 3.29
CA HIS A 87 -9.65 14.46 3.91
C HIS A 87 -9.09 13.04 3.73
N LEU A 88 -8.75 12.67 2.50
CA LEU A 88 -8.17 11.35 2.20
C LEU A 88 -6.88 11.07 2.99
N ASP A 89 -5.97 12.04 3.05
CA ASP A 89 -4.71 11.87 3.78
C ASP A 89 -4.95 11.68 5.28
N ARG A 90 -5.92 12.42 5.84
CA ARG A 90 -6.31 12.27 7.25
C ARG A 90 -6.88 10.89 7.53
N GLU A 91 -7.80 10.42 6.69
CA GLU A 91 -8.42 9.10 6.88
C GLU A 91 -7.40 7.97 6.72
N ARG A 92 -6.51 8.05 5.72
CA ARG A 92 -5.43 7.07 5.53
C ARG A 92 -4.47 7.05 6.71
N SER A 93 -4.02 8.21 7.17
CA SER A 93 -3.13 8.33 8.32
C SER A 93 -3.76 7.79 9.61
N LYS A 94 -5.04 8.11 9.85
CA LYS A 94 -5.80 7.62 10.99
C LYS A 94 -5.98 6.10 10.96
N HIS A 95 -6.39 5.56 9.82
CA HIS A 95 -6.58 4.12 9.62
C HIS A 95 -5.27 3.36 9.83
N TYR A 96 -4.18 3.79 9.17
CA TYR A 96 -2.87 3.17 9.29
C TYR A 96 -2.36 3.19 10.72
N ARG A 97 -2.44 4.35 11.40
CA ARG A 97 -2.03 4.47 12.80
C ARG A 97 -2.85 3.59 13.74
N PHE A 98 -4.16 3.50 13.52
CA PHE A 98 -5.05 2.69 14.36
C PHE A 98 -4.70 1.21 14.31
N TYR A 99 -4.52 0.64 13.11
CA TYR A 99 -4.26 -0.79 12.95
C TYR A 99 -2.78 -1.19 13.08
N THR A 100 -1.85 -0.27 12.90
CA THR A 100 -0.41 -0.60 12.89
C THR A 100 0.37 0.03 14.04
N GLY A 101 -0.16 1.06 14.69
CA GLY A 101 0.57 1.88 15.65
C GLY A 101 1.64 2.77 15.03
N ARG A 102 1.84 2.72 13.70
CA ARG A 102 2.90 3.42 12.97
C ARG A 102 2.40 4.71 12.35
N GLN A 103 3.33 5.60 12.02
CA GLN A 103 3.02 6.83 11.28
C GLN A 103 3.00 6.54 9.77
N TRP A 104 1.86 6.82 9.13
CA TRP A 104 1.71 6.71 7.69
C TRP A 104 2.67 7.67 6.95
N GLY A 105 3.34 7.18 5.91
CA GLY A 105 4.30 7.96 5.12
C GLY A 105 5.66 8.20 5.80
N ASN A 106 5.95 7.60 6.95
CA ASN A 106 7.28 7.61 7.50
C ASN A 106 8.19 6.69 6.67
N ALA A 107 9.28 7.25 6.12
CA ALA A 107 10.19 6.54 5.23
C ALA A 107 10.76 5.23 5.82
N ASN A 108 10.91 5.17 7.14
CA ASN A 108 11.43 3.98 7.83
C ASN A 108 10.47 2.77 7.80
N ASN A 109 9.22 2.98 7.34
CA ASN A 109 8.23 1.89 7.27
C ASN A 109 8.23 1.19 5.91
N TYR A 110 8.96 1.70 4.91
CA TYR A 110 8.88 1.24 3.52
C TYR A 110 10.26 0.89 2.97
N ASP A 111 10.30 -0.08 2.05
CA ASP A 111 11.54 -0.43 1.34
C ASP A 111 11.95 0.68 0.35
N LEU A 112 10.97 1.37 -0.22
CA LEU A 112 11.17 2.48 -1.15
C LEU A 112 10.19 3.61 -0.88
N CYS A 113 10.70 4.84 -0.81
CA CYS A 113 9.89 6.07 -0.86
C CYS A 113 10.29 6.87 -2.09
N ILE A 114 9.35 7.17 -2.98
CA ILE A 114 9.62 7.87 -4.24
C ILE A 114 8.70 9.07 -4.43
N ASN A 115 9.30 10.21 -4.84
CA ASN A 115 8.56 11.38 -5.26
C ASN A 115 8.26 11.30 -6.75
N SER A 116 7.04 10.90 -7.11
CA SER A 116 6.62 10.75 -8.50
C SER A 116 6.62 12.05 -9.31
N ALA A 117 6.60 13.19 -8.64
CA ALA A 117 6.67 14.47 -9.31
C ALA A 117 8.08 14.82 -9.85
N SER A 118 9.12 14.22 -9.28
CA SER A 118 10.50 14.44 -9.74
C SER A 118 10.82 13.68 -11.02
N TYR A 119 10.14 12.56 -11.24
CA TYR A 119 10.44 11.64 -12.37
C TYR A 119 9.28 11.53 -13.37
N GLY A 120 8.13 12.12 -13.07
CA GLY A 120 6.89 11.84 -13.80
C GLY A 120 6.35 10.44 -13.51
N ILE A 121 5.19 10.11 -14.08
CA ILE A 121 4.56 8.80 -13.86
C ILE A 121 5.39 7.69 -14.52
N ASP A 122 5.74 7.86 -15.79
CA ASP A 122 6.47 6.83 -16.56
C ASP A 122 7.85 6.57 -15.97
N GLY A 123 8.62 7.61 -15.65
CA GLY A 123 9.92 7.47 -15.00
C GLY A 123 9.83 6.84 -13.60
N THR A 124 8.74 7.09 -12.87
CA THR A 124 8.48 6.44 -11.58
C THR A 124 8.21 4.94 -11.77
N VAL A 125 7.42 4.58 -12.78
CA VAL A 125 7.14 3.18 -13.14
C VAL A 125 8.42 2.45 -13.51
N ASP A 126 9.23 3.02 -14.39
CA ASP A 126 10.51 2.42 -14.83
C ASP A 126 11.46 2.20 -13.65
N PHE A 127 11.55 3.19 -12.75
CA PHE A 127 12.39 3.09 -11.56
C PHE A 127 11.93 1.96 -10.63
N ILE A 128 10.63 1.88 -10.34
CA ILE A 128 10.05 0.83 -9.49
C ILE A 128 10.25 -0.55 -10.13
N TYR A 129 10.00 -0.67 -11.42
CA TYR A 129 10.19 -1.91 -12.16
C TYR A 129 11.64 -2.42 -12.08
N ASN A 130 12.60 -1.55 -12.34
CA ASN A 130 14.03 -1.90 -12.26
C ASN A 130 14.43 -2.31 -10.84
N MET A 131 13.95 -1.62 -9.82
CA MET A 131 14.24 -1.95 -8.44
C MET A 131 13.68 -3.32 -8.04
N ILE A 132 12.46 -3.65 -8.44
CA ILE A 132 11.84 -4.96 -8.16
C ILE A 132 12.62 -6.06 -8.87
N THR A 133 13.00 -5.87 -10.13
CA THR A 133 13.77 -6.83 -10.92
C THR A 133 15.14 -7.14 -10.28
N LEU A 134 15.87 -6.11 -9.87
CA LEU A 134 17.16 -6.28 -9.19
C LEU A 134 17.01 -7.08 -7.88
N ARG A 135 15.99 -6.78 -7.10
CA ARG A 135 15.74 -7.51 -5.84
C ARG A 135 15.39 -8.99 -6.07
N GLN A 136 14.65 -9.30 -7.13
CA GLN A 136 14.34 -10.67 -7.50
C GLN A 136 15.59 -11.45 -7.94
N GLU A 137 16.51 -10.80 -8.66
CA GLU A 137 17.77 -11.39 -9.07
C GLU A 137 18.69 -11.69 -7.89
N GLU A 138 18.78 -10.78 -6.93
CA GLU A 138 19.55 -10.98 -5.69
C GLU A 138 19.00 -12.15 -4.86
N SER A 139 17.69 -12.22 -4.68
CA SER A 139 17.04 -13.33 -3.96
C SER A 139 17.29 -14.70 -4.61
N LYS A 140 17.36 -14.77 -5.93
CA LYS A 140 17.69 -16.02 -6.65
C LYS A 140 19.14 -16.44 -6.39
N LYS A 141 20.08 -15.51 -6.43
CA LYS A 141 21.51 -15.79 -6.17
C LYS A 141 21.76 -16.30 -4.75
N GLU A 142 21.07 -15.71 -3.75
CA GLU A 142 21.16 -16.18 -2.36
C GLU A 142 20.66 -17.62 -2.20
N THR A 143 19.60 -17.99 -2.92
CA THR A 143 19.05 -19.36 -2.89
C THR A 143 19.99 -20.37 -3.55
N GLU A 144 20.67 -20.00 -4.63
CA GLU A 144 21.65 -20.87 -5.33
C GLU A 144 22.94 -21.10 -4.54
N VAL A 145 23.37 -20.16 -3.71
CA VAL A 145 24.58 -20.28 -2.88
C VAL A 145 24.36 -21.20 -1.66
N HIS A 146 23.12 -21.45 -1.28
CA HIS A 146 22.78 -22.26 -0.10
C HIS A 146 22.31 -23.68 -0.45
N GLN A 147 22.39 -24.08 -1.72
CA GLN A 147 22.21 -25.46 -2.21
C GLN A 147 23.55 -26.13 -2.53
#